data_257243ee12881f88284c9c7223ba88bc
#
_entry.id   257243ee12881f88284c9c7223ba88bc
#
_cell.length_a   1.000
_cell.length_b   1.000
_cell.length_c   1.000
_cell.angle_alpha   90.00
_cell.angle_beta   90.00
_cell.angle_gamma   90.00
#
_symmetry.space_group_name_H-M   'P 1'
#
loop_
_entity.id
_entity.type
_entity.pdbx_description
1 polymer ?
#
loop_
_entity_poly.entity_id
_entity_poly.type
_entity_poly.pdbx_seq_one_letter_code
_entity_poly.pdbx_strand_id
1 'polypeptide(L)'
;MENVKCLIIGSGPSGYTAAIYTSRANLSPVLYEGIEPGGQLTTTTEIENFPGFTEGIDGPKLMDNMRRQALRFGADIRPGVITSVDLSSRPFHVIVNGEKEIQ
;
A
#
# COMPACT_ATOMS: atom_id res chain seq x y z
N MET A 1 20.62 8.31 -0.10
CA MET A 1 19.67 7.17 -0.13
C MET A 1 18.70 7.27 1.04
N GLU A 2 17.43 7.16 0.77
CA GLU A 2 16.41 7.23 1.81
C GLU A 2 16.36 5.93 2.61
N ASN A 3 16.26 6.05 3.93
CA ASN A 3 16.09 4.90 4.83
C ASN A 3 14.63 4.77 5.22
N VAL A 4 14.05 3.58 4.99
CA VAL A 4 12.66 3.27 5.29
C VAL A 4 12.60 2.09 6.23
N LYS A 5 11.93 2.28 7.37
CA LYS A 5 11.82 1.24 8.39
C LYS A 5 10.89 0.11 7.97
N CYS A 6 9.79 0.46 7.34
CA CYS A 6 8.77 -0.50 6.90
C CYS A 6 8.27 -0.08 5.51
N LEU A 7 8.50 -0.93 4.52
CA LEU A 7 8.09 -0.67 3.13
C LEU A 7 6.97 -1.61 2.74
N ILE A 8 5.91 -1.06 2.16
CA ILE A 8 4.79 -1.83 1.62
C ILE A 8 4.77 -1.62 0.11
N ILE A 9 4.79 -2.70 -0.62
CA ILE A 9 4.79 -2.70 -2.08
C ILE A 9 3.40 -3.09 -2.57
N GLY A 10 2.69 -2.11 -3.11
CA GLY A 10 1.36 -2.33 -3.64
C GLY A 10 0.26 -1.72 -2.79
N SER A 11 -0.87 -1.42 -3.43
CA SER A 11 -1.98 -0.67 -2.83
C SER A 11 -3.33 -1.37 -2.94
N GLY A 12 -3.35 -2.70 -3.08
CA GLY A 12 -4.59 -3.45 -2.98
C GLY A 12 -5.08 -3.51 -1.53
N PRO A 13 -6.16 -4.27 -1.26
CA PRO A 13 -6.70 -4.39 0.10
C PRO A 13 -5.66 -4.83 1.12
N SER A 14 -4.79 -5.77 0.75
CA SER A 14 -3.74 -6.26 1.65
C SER A 14 -2.70 -5.18 1.95
N GLY A 15 -2.31 -4.38 0.95
CA GLY A 15 -1.35 -3.30 1.13
C GLY A 15 -1.88 -2.21 2.06
N TYR A 16 -3.09 -1.74 1.83
CA TYR A 16 -3.70 -0.73 2.71
C TYR A 16 -3.95 -1.28 4.11
N THR A 17 -4.35 -2.55 4.23
CA THR A 17 -4.52 -3.19 5.55
C THR A 17 -3.19 -3.21 6.30
N ALA A 18 -2.11 -3.63 5.65
CA ALA A 18 -0.78 -3.62 6.25
C ALA A 18 -0.39 -2.20 6.68
N ALA A 19 -0.69 -1.19 5.85
CA ALA A 19 -0.38 0.20 6.16
C ALA A 19 -1.13 0.68 7.41
N ILE A 20 -2.39 0.30 7.57
CA ILE A 20 -3.18 0.66 8.75
C ILE A 20 -2.55 0.07 10.01
N TYR A 21 -2.28 -1.23 10.01
CA TYR A 21 -1.73 -1.89 11.19
C TYR A 21 -0.32 -1.43 11.54
N THR A 22 0.55 -1.27 10.54
CA THR A 22 1.94 -0.84 10.79
C THR A 22 2.01 0.62 11.21
N SER A 23 1.12 1.48 10.70
CA SER A 23 1.02 2.87 11.17
C SER A 23 0.64 2.92 12.64
N ARG A 24 -0.36 2.13 13.04
CA ARG A 24 -0.80 2.06 14.44
C ARG A 24 0.26 1.47 15.36
N ALA A 25 1.17 0.68 14.82
CA ALA A 25 2.30 0.11 15.57
C ALA A 25 3.52 1.04 15.59
N ASN A 26 3.40 2.26 15.08
CA ASN A 26 4.48 3.26 15.03
C ASN A 26 5.69 2.82 14.21
N LEU A 27 5.45 2.07 13.14
CA LEU A 27 6.52 1.59 12.26
C LEU A 27 6.82 2.55 11.10
N SER A 28 6.12 3.67 11.03
CA SER A 28 6.31 4.69 9.99
C SER A 28 6.33 4.09 8.58
N PRO A 29 5.28 3.39 8.16
CA PRO A 29 5.30 2.70 6.88
C PRO A 29 5.29 3.67 5.71
N VAL A 30 6.02 3.29 4.66
CA VAL A 30 5.96 3.91 3.34
C VAL A 30 5.33 2.89 2.41
N LEU A 31 4.29 3.29 1.68
CA LEU A 31 3.61 2.43 0.73
C LEU A 31 3.72 3.03 -0.67
N TYR A 32 4.22 2.25 -1.62
CA TYR A 32 4.22 2.64 -3.04
C TYR A 32 3.04 1.98 -3.75
N GLU A 33 2.20 2.81 -4.37
CA GLU A 33 0.89 2.38 -4.88
C GLU A 33 0.95 1.50 -6.12
N GLY A 34 2.02 1.58 -6.89
CA GLY A 34 2.15 0.79 -8.10
C GLY A 34 1.42 1.41 -9.28
N ILE A 35 1.22 0.60 -10.33
CA ILE A 35 0.63 1.06 -11.59
C ILE A 35 -0.86 1.35 -11.42
N GLU A 36 -1.57 0.52 -10.66
CA GLU A 36 -3.01 0.66 -10.41
C GLU A 36 -3.26 0.93 -8.93
N PRO A 37 -3.31 2.21 -8.51
CA PRO A 37 -3.65 2.52 -7.11
C PRO A 37 -4.98 1.89 -6.70
N GLY A 38 -4.99 1.16 -5.58
CA GLY A 38 -6.15 0.42 -5.11
C GLY A 38 -6.24 -1.00 -5.64
N GLY A 39 -5.40 -1.37 -6.62
CA GLY A 39 -5.32 -2.72 -7.15
C GLY A 39 -6.52 -3.13 -7.98
N GLN A 40 -6.74 -4.44 -8.08
CA GLN A 40 -7.79 -5.00 -8.94
C GLN A 40 -9.21 -4.60 -8.52
N LEU A 41 -9.44 -4.32 -7.25
CA LEU A 41 -10.77 -3.96 -6.77
C LEU A 41 -11.27 -2.62 -7.30
N THR A 42 -10.38 -1.77 -7.84
CA THR A 42 -10.79 -0.51 -8.47
C THR A 42 -11.55 -0.73 -9.78
N THR A 43 -11.42 -1.92 -10.39
CA THR A 43 -12.15 -2.27 -11.62
C THR A 43 -13.42 -3.07 -11.35
N THR A 44 -13.70 -3.39 -10.10
CA THR A 44 -14.87 -4.17 -9.69
C THR A 44 -15.94 -3.24 -9.16
N THR A 45 -17.13 -3.31 -9.75
CA THR A 45 -18.24 -2.40 -9.39
C THR A 45 -18.94 -2.80 -8.10
N GLU A 46 -18.96 -4.10 -7.78
CA GLU A 46 -19.64 -4.55 -6.57
C GLU A 46 -18.82 -5.64 -5.88
N ILE A 47 -18.51 -5.43 -4.61
CA ILE A 47 -17.76 -6.37 -3.77
C ILE A 47 -18.70 -6.84 -2.68
N GLU A 48 -18.95 -8.15 -2.63
CA GLU A 48 -19.90 -8.76 -1.71
C GLU A 48 -19.23 -9.57 -0.60
N ASN A 49 -17.95 -9.86 -0.76
CA ASN A 49 -17.23 -10.75 0.14
C ASN A 49 -16.20 -10.05 1.04
N PHE A 50 -16.28 -8.73 1.14
CA PHE A 50 -15.45 -8.01 2.10
C PHE A 50 -16.24 -7.83 3.40
N PRO A 51 -15.72 -8.29 4.55
CA PRO A 51 -16.46 -8.22 5.80
C PRO A 51 -16.82 -6.80 6.21
N GLY A 52 -18.02 -6.64 6.76
CA GLY A 52 -18.46 -5.35 7.25
C GLY A 52 -19.43 -4.62 6.33
N PHE A 53 -19.68 -5.16 5.14
CA PHE A 53 -20.61 -4.56 4.17
C PHE A 53 -21.68 -5.59 3.78
N THR A 54 -22.75 -5.63 4.56
CA THR A 54 -23.80 -6.64 4.39
C THR A 54 -24.52 -6.56 3.03
N GLU A 55 -24.61 -5.37 2.46
CA GLU A 55 -25.23 -5.12 1.16
C GLU A 55 -24.21 -5.01 0.01
N GLY A 56 -22.93 -5.28 0.30
CA GLY A 56 -21.87 -5.07 -0.67
C GLY A 56 -21.36 -3.63 -0.70
N ILE A 57 -20.32 -3.39 -1.47
CA ILE A 57 -19.74 -2.06 -1.64
C ILE A 57 -19.11 -1.96 -3.02
N ASP A 58 -19.16 -0.77 -3.61
CA ASP A 58 -18.45 -0.44 -4.84
C ASP A 58 -16.92 -0.55 -4.62
N GLY A 59 -16.23 -1.20 -5.55
CA GLY A 59 -14.78 -1.44 -5.42
C GLY A 59 -13.95 -0.18 -5.26
N PRO A 60 -14.07 0.82 -6.17
CA PRO A 60 -13.34 2.07 -6.01
C PRO A 60 -13.63 2.78 -4.69
N LYS A 61 -14.86 2.74 -4.24
CA LYS A 61 -15.24 3.36 -2.97
C LYS A 61 -14.59 2.65 -1.79
N LEU A 62 -14.56 1.32 -1.79
CA LEU A 62 -13.89 0.55 -0.74
C LEU A 62 -12.39 0.89 -0.70
N MET A 63 -11.75 0.92 -1.87
CA MET A 63 -10.31 1.22 -1.94
C MET A 63 -10.01 2.65 -1.50
N ASP A 64 -10.84 3.61 -1.86
CA ASP A 64 -10.69 4.99 -1.39
C ASP A 64 -10.83 5.07 0.13
N ASN A 65 -11.81 4.37 0.69
CA ASN A 65 -12.00 4.34 2.15
C ASN A 65 -10.78 3.75 2.85
N MET A 66 -10.24 2.65 2.34
CA MET A 66 -9.07 2.01 2.95
C MET A 66 -7.83 2.90 2.87
N ARG A 67 -7.63 3.56 1.72
CA ARG A 67 -6.53 4.50 1.54
C ARG A 67 -6.61 5.66 2.54
N ARG A 68 -7.78 6.25 2.66
CA ARG A 68 -8.00 7.38 3.58
C ARG A 68 -7.83 6.95 5.03
N GLN A 69 -8.24 5.74 5.36
CA GLN A 69 -8.03 5.20 6.70
C GLN A 69 -6.54 5.02 7.01
N ALA A 70 -5.77 4.51 6.06
CA ALA A 70 -4.31 4.38 6.22
C ALA A 70 -3.66 5.75 6.40
N LEU A 71 -4.06 6.75 5.59
CA LEU A 71 -3.56 8.11 5.71
C LEU A 71 -3.89 8.73 7.07
N ARG A 72 -5.08 8.44 7.59
CA ARG A 72 -5.50 8.95 8.89
C ARG A 72 -4.56 8.51 10.01
N PHE A 73 -4.01 7.30 9.92
CA PHE A 73 -3.07 6.78 10.93
C PHE A 73 -1.62 7.13 10.64
N GLY A 74 -1.35 7.89 9.58
CA GLY A 74 -0.02 8.40 9.31
C GLY A 74 0.82 7.63 8.31
N ALA A 75 0.22 6.71 7.55
CA ALA A 75 0.95 6.03 6.49
C ALA A 75 1.40 7.03 5.42
N ASP A 76 2.64 6.87 4.94
CA ASP A 76 3.19 7.68 3.85
C ASP A 76 2.92 6.94 2.54
N ILE A 77 1.86 7.36 1.84
CA ILE A 77 1.43 6.71 0.61
C ILE A 77 1.96 7.50 -0.57
N ARG A 78 2.74 6.84 -1.42
CA ARG A 78 3.45 7.48 -2.53
C ARG A 78 3.07 6.89 -3.87
N PRO A 79 3.00 7.70 -4.92
CA PRO A 79 2.92 7.19 -6.28
C PRO A 79 4.27 6.59 -6.67
N GLY A 80 4.25 5.57 -7.50
CA GLY A 80 5.46 4.96 -7.99
C GLY A 80 5.40 3.46 -8.01
N VAL A 81 6.31 2.87 -8.77
CA VAL A 81 6.39 1.43 -8.97
C VAL A 81 7.73 0.94 -8.44
N ILE A 82 7.70 -0.07 -7.60
CA ILE A 82 8.91 -0.76 -7.19
C ILE A 82 9.34 -1.66 -8.34
N THR A 83 10.51 -1.37 -8.90
CA THR A 83 10.99 -2.07 -10.09
C THR A 83 12.03 -3.13 -9.81
N SER A 84 12.67 -3.08 -8.63
CA SER A 84 13.69 -4.07 -8.27
C SER A 84 13.80 -4.17 -6.76
N VAL A 85 14.04 -5.37 -6.26
CA VAL A 85 14.23 -5.66 -4.84
C VAL A 85 15.44 -6.56 -4.66
N ASP A 86 16.34 -6.19 -3.77
CA ASP A 86 17.48 -7.03 -3.39
C ASP A 86 17.38 -7.35 -1.89
N LEU A 87 17.06 -8.59 -1.60
CA LEU A 87 16.89 -9.11 -0.22
C LEU A 87 18.06 -9.94 0.25
N SER A 88 19.18 -9.92 -0.46
CA SER A 88 20.34 -10.77 -0.17
C SER A 88 21.08 -10.39 1.11
N SER A 89 20.95 -9.16 1.55
CA SER A 89 21.58 -8.67 2.77
C SER A 89 20.71 -7.61 3.43
N ARG A 90 21.00 -7.26 4.67
CA ARG A 90 20.31 -6.19 5.39
C ARG A 90 21.21 -4.96 5.49
N PRO A 91 20.67 -3.75 5.31
CA PRO A 91 19.29 -3.48 4.95
C PRO A 91 18.98 -3.92 3.53
N PHE A 92 17.71 -4.23 3.27
CA PHE A 92 17.26 -4.57 1.92
C PHE A 92 17.36 -3.33 1.02
N HIS A 93 17.60 -3.55 -0.27
CA HIS A 93 17.70 -2.46 -1.25
C HIS A 93 16.56 -2.57 -2.25
N VAL A 94 15.94 -1.44 -2.56
CA VAL A 94 14.77 -1.38 -3.42
C VAL A 94 14.93 -0.22 -4.40
N ILE A 95 14.56 -0.44 -5.66
CA ILE A 95 14.58 0.59 -6.70
C ILE A 95 13.15 1.00 -7.03
N VAL A 96 12.90 2.30 -7.02
CA VAL A 96 11.60 2.90 -7.34
C VAL A 96 11.67 3.55 -8.71
N ASN A 97 10.73 3.23 -9.60
CA ASN A 97 10.62 3.80 -10.95
C ASN A 97 11.90 3.64 -11.78
N GLY A 98 12.69 2.59 -11.49
CA GLY A 98 13.93 2.30 -12.21
C GLY A 98 15.11 3.20 -11.87
N GLU A 99 14.99 4.15 -10.95
CA GLU A 99 16.06 5.13 -10.69
C GLU A 99 16.29 5.50 -9.24
N LYS A 100 15.24 5.63 -8.42
CA LYS A 100 15.42 6.02 -7.02
C LYS A 100 15.69 4.80 -6.15
N GLU A 101 16.78 4.84 -5.39
CA GLU A 101 17.17 3.74 -4.49
C GLU A 101 16.79 4.05 -3.06
N ILE A 102 16.20 3.06 -2.38
CA ILE A 102 15.86 3.14 -0.95
C ILE A 102 16.32 1.88 -0.22
N GLN A 103 16.50 2.00 1.07
CA GLN A 103 16.89 0.85 1.91
C GLN A 103 16.16 0.84 3.25
#